data_3474814024d8dd3308c1f9ddae602a47
#
_entry.id   3474814024d8dd3308c1f9ddae602a47
#
_cell.length_a   1.000
_cell.length_b   1.000
_cell.length_c   1.000
_cell.angle_alpha   90.00
_cell.angle_beta   90.00
_cell.angle_gamma   90.00
#
_symmetry.space_group_name_H-M   'P 1'
#
loop_
_entity.id
_entity.type
_entity.pdbx_description
1 polymer ?
#
loop_
_entity_poly.entity_id
_entity_poly.type
_entity_poly.pdbx_seq_one_letter_code
_entity_poly.pdbx_strand_id
1 'polypeptide(L)'
;GKAGVRMEKVLLYQMDSLYRDSFKIYGYHFGGNEKTVCIVGAIRGNEIQQLYMCSNLIKTLKLLEERRCLDENLGIMIVPSVNPYSLNTSTRFWATDNTDINRMFPGYDLGETTQRIADGFFQKVKDYTYGIHFTSFYLEGNFTPHVRIMKTGYENVEVAKEFAMPYIMLRNPKPYDTTTLNYEWQGWGTQAF
;
A
#
# COMPACT_ATOMS: atom_id res chain seq x y z
N GLY A 1 -25.79 -21.55 11.08
CA GLY A 1 -24.97 -21.09 9.95
C GLY A 1 -23.81 -20.28 10.48
N LYS A 2 -22.60 -20.67 10.18
CA LYS A 2 -21.41 -19.86 10.48
C LYS A 2 -21.59 -18.53 9.77
N ALA A 3 -21.63 -17.42 10.52
CA ALA A 3 -21.55 -16.10 9.93
C ALA A 3 -20.25 -16.05 9.12
N GLY A 4 -20.35 -15.83 7.82
CA GLY A 4 -19.16 -15.69 6.96
C GLY A 4 -18.28 -14.57 7.48
N VAL A 5 -16.95 -14.70 7.33
CA VAL A 5 -16.00 -13.66 7.66
C VAL A 5 -16.36 -12.43 6.82
N ARG A 6 -16.72 -11.33 7.49
CA ARG A 6 -17.11 -10.07 6.82
C ARG A 6 -15.92 -9.14 6.75
N MET A 7 -15.94 -8.22 5.77
CA MET A 7 -14.98 -7.12 5.70
C MET A 7 -14.89 -6.40 7.05
N GLU A 8 -13.67 -6.15 7.50
CA GLU A 8 -13.37 -5.44 8.73
C GLU A 8 -12.51 -4.21 8.42
N LYS A 9 -12.95 -3.04 8.91
CA LYS A 9 -12.12 -1.83 8.89
C LYS A 9 -11.15 -1.87 10.06
N VAL A 10 -9.86 -1.82 9.77
CA VAL A 10 -8.79 -2.00 10.74
C VAL A 10 -8.01 -0.70 10.89
N LEU A 11 -7.79 -0.26 12.12
CA LEU A 11 -6.87 0.83 12.42
C LEU A 11 -5.44 0.28 12.39
N LEU A 12 -4.66 0.67 11.38
CA LEU A 12 -3.28 0.21 11.21
C LEU A 12 -2.28 1.05 11.99
N TYR A 13 -2.50 2.36 12.07
CA TYR A 13 -1.63 3.29 12.76
C TYR A 13 -2.41 4.50 13.24
N GLN A 14 -2.02 5.02 14.39
CA GLN A 14 -2.56 6.28 14.93
C GLN A 14 -1.44 7.09 15.56
N MET A 15 -1.45 8.38 15.29
CA MET A 15 -0.59 9.36 15.95
C MET A 15 -1.46 10.50 16.47
N ASP A 16 -1.39 10.75 17.77
CA ASP A 16 -2.12 11.85 18.41
C ASP A 16 -1.33 13.15 18.29
N SER A 17 -2.07 14.26 18.17
CA SER A 17 -1.50 15.61 18.14
C SER A 17 -2.17 16.46 19.22
N LEU A 18 -1.39 17.33 19.83
CA LEU A 18 -1.88 18.24 20.90
C LEU A 18 -2.89 19.28 20.39
N TYR A 19 -2.86 19.60 19.10
CA TYR A 19 -3.61 20.73 18.53
C TYR A 19 -4.47 20.36 17.31
N ARG A 20 -4.53 19.08 16.93
CA ARG A 20 -5.25 18.60 15.75
C ARG A 20 -5.91 17.26 16.04
N ASP A 21 -6.83 16.87 15.17
CA ASP A 21 -7.37 15.52 15.19
C ASP A 21 -6.25 14.49 15.04
N SER A 22 -6.45 13.32 15.64
CA SER A 22 -5.49 12.22 15.51
C SER A 22 -5.28 11.85 14.04
N PHE A 23 -4.03 11.66 13.64
CA PHE A 23 -3.70 11.07 12.36
C PHE A 23 -3.93 9.56 12.41
N LYS A 24 -4.69 9.04 11.45
CA LYS A 24 -5.04 7.62 11.42
C LYS A 24 -4.86 7.04 10.01
N ILE A 25 -4.31 5.83 9.96
CA ILE A 25 -4.26 5.03 8.74
C ILE A 25 -5.15 3.83 8.93
N TYR A 26 -6.12 3.66 8.03
CA TYR A 26 -7.04 2.53 8.04
C TYR A 26 -6.74 1.57 6.90
N GLY A 27 -6.94 0.28 7.18
CA GLY A 27 -7.01 -0.76 6.17
C GLY A 27 -8.37 -1.43 6.19
N TYR A 28 -8.70 -2.11 5.11
CA TYR A 28 -9.91 -2.92 4.96
C TYR A 28 -9.48 -4.36 4.76
N HIS A 29 -9.81 -5.21 5.72
CA HIS A 29 -9.45 -6.61 5.73
C HIS A 29 -10.60 -7.48 5.20
N PHE A 30 -10.25 -8.40 4.30
CA PHE A 30 -11.15 -9.41 3.75
C PHE A 30 -10.57 -10.80 3.97
N GLY A 31 -11.43 -11.78 4.18
CA GLY A 31 -11.04 -13.17 4.26
C GLY A 31 -10.46 -13.60 5.61
N GLY A 32 -9.52 -14.52 5.58
CA GLY A 32 -8.96 -15.17 6.76
C GLY A 32 -7.81 -14.45 7.41
N ASN A 33 -7.15 -15.14 8.34
CA ASN A 33 -6.06 -14.56 9.16
C ASN A 33 -4.69 -14.62 8.49
N GLU A 34 -4.54 -15.32 7.37
CA GLU A 34 -3.27 -15.34 6.65
C GLU A 34 -2.99 -13.98 6.02
N LYS A 35 -1.76 -13.53 6.11
CA LYS A 35 -1.30 -12.30 5.48
C LYS A 35 -0.86 -12.60 4.04
N THR A 36 -1.84 -12.68 3.13
CA THR A 36 -1.59 -13.10 1.75
C THR A 36 -1.26 -11.93 0.85
N VAL A 37 -2.17 -10.94 0.75
CA VAL A 37 -2.01 -9.80 -0.16
C VAL A 37 -2.28 -8.51 0.59
N CYS A 38 -1.36 -7.55 0.47
CA CYS A 38 -1.57 -6.18 0.90
C CYS A 38 -1.53 -5.25 -0.31
N ILE A 39 -2.58 -4.47 -0.48
CA ILE A 39 -2.72 -3.53 -1.60
C ILE A 39 -2.74 -2.12 -1.03
N VAL A 40 -1.78 -1.30 -1.45
CA VAL A 40 -1.63 0.09 -1.01
C VAL A 40 -1.94 1.03 -2.19
N GLY A 41 -2.82 1.96 -1.95
CA GLY A 41 -3.23 2.97 -2.93
C GLY A 41 -2.38 4.24 -2.83
N ALA A 42 -3.00 5.35 -2.43
CA ALA A 42 -2.34 6.65 -2.38
C ALA A 42 -1.35 6.75 -1.23
N ILE A 43 -0.07 6.90 -1.54
CA ILE A 43 0.97 7.29 -0.57
C ILE A 43 1.19 8.81 -0.62
N ARG A 44 1.09 9.40 -1.81
CA ARG A 44 1.28 10.82 -2.06
C ARG A 44 -0.06 11.53 -2.22
N GLY A 45 -0.12 12.79 -1.80
CA GLY A 45 -1.38 13.52 -1.69
C GLY A 45 -2.15 13.79 -2.99
N ASN A 46 -1.50 13.71 -4.14
CA ASN A 46 -2.13 13.95 -5.44
C ASN A 46 -2.56 12.67 -6.17
N GLU A 47 -2.60 11.53 -5.47
CA GLU A 47 -2.90 10.23 -6.06
C GLU A 47 -4.39 9.85 -5.88
N ILE A 48 -5.30 10.73 -6.30
CA ILE A 48 -6.76 10.50 -6.18
C ILE A 48 -7.21 9.29 -6.99
N GLN A 49 -6.59 9.04 -8.13
CA GLN A 49 -6.91 7.90 -8.98
C GLN A 49 -6.68 6.56 -8.27
N GLN A 50 -5.63 6.47 -7.46
CA GLN A 50 -5.34 5.28 -6.67
C GLN A 50 -6.39 5.05 -5.58
N LEU A 51 -6.93 6.11 -4.98
CA LEU A 51 -8.07 6.00 -4.07
C LEU A 51 -9.30 5.42 -4.75
N TYR A 52 -9.60 5.90 -5.95
CA TYR A 52 -10.74 5.42 -6.74
C TYR A 52 -10.59 3.93 -7.08
N MET A 53 -9.39 3.51 -7.51
CA MET A 53 -9.09 2.11 -7.79
C MET A 53 -9.29 1.24 -6.56
N CYS A 54 -8.77 1.65 -5.40
CA CYS A 54 -8.96 0.92 -4.15
C CYS A 54 -10.42 0.85 -3.72
N SER A 55 -11.17 1.93 -3.90
CA SER A 55 -12.60 1.98 -3.60
C SER A 55 -13.38 0.97 -4.45
N ASN A 56 -13.10 0.88 -5.73
CA ASN A 56 -13.72 -0.09 -6.63
C ASN A 56 -13.34 -1.53 -6.27
N LEU A 57 -12.09 -1.76 -5.92
CA LEU A 57 -11.59 -3.06 -5.50
C LEU A 57 -12.28 -3.51 -4.20
N ILE A 58 -12.46 -2.62 -3.23
CA ILE A 58 -13.19 -2.90 -1.99
C ILE A 58 -14.63 -3.33 -2.30
N LYS A 59 -15.32 -2.61 -3.19
CA LYS A 59 -16.68 -2.97 -3.61
C LYS A 59 -16.75 -4.35 -4.25
N THR A 60 -15.81 -4.66 -5.12
CA THR A 60 -15.73 -5.96 -5.79
C THR A 60 -15.45 -7.08 -4.79
N LEU A 61 -14.52 -6.88 -3.86
CA LEU A 61 -14.19 -7.88 -2.84
C LEU A 61 -15.36 -8.11 -1.88
N LYS A 62 -16.13 -7.08 -1.53
CA LYS A 62 -17.35 -7.23 -0.74
C LYS A 62 -18.35 -8.15 -1.44
N LEU A 63 -18.58 -7.97 -2.74
CA LEU A 63 -19.47 -8.82 -3.52
C LEU A 63 -18.97 -10.27 -3.58
N LEU A 64 -17.69 -10.49 -3.78
CA LEU A 64 -17.11 -11.82 -3.79
C LEU A 64 -17.22 -12.51 -2.43
N GLU A 65 -17.02 -11.78 -1.34
CA GLU A 65 -17.17 -12.30 0.01
C GLU A 65 -18.64 -12.68 0.31
N GLU A 66 -19.59 -11.83 -0.06
CA GLU A 66 -21.03 -12.11 0.08
C GLU A 66 -21.46 -13.33 -0.72
N ARG A 67 -20.88 -13.55 -1.89
CA ARG A 67 -21.12 -14.70 -2.75
C ARG A 67 -20.31 -15.93 -2.37
N ARG A 68 -19.49 -15.84 -1.31
CA ARG A 68 -18.59 -16.92 -0.84
C ARG A 68 -17.62 -17.40 -1.93
N CYS A 69 -17.14 -16.46 -2.76
CA CYS A 69 -16.17 -16.72 -3.81
C CYS A 69 -14.72 -16.48 -3.37
N LEU A 70 -14.48 -16.00 -2.16
CA LEU A 70 -13.12 -15.85 -1.59
C LEU A 70 -12.75 -17.08 -0.78
N ASP A 71 -11.50 -17.53 -0.95
CA ASP A 71 -10.94 -18.58 -0.11
C ASP A 71 -10.85 -18.10 1.34
N GLU A 72 -11.37 -18.90 2.28
CA GLU A 72 -11.39 -18.57 3.71
C GLU A 72 -9.98 -18.42 4.31
N ASN A 73 -8.96 -19.00 3.69
CA ASN A 73 -7.59 -18.90 4.15
C ASN A 73 -6.88 -17.65 3.65
N LEU A 74 -7.35 -17.05 2.56
CA LEU A 74 -6.76 -15.82 2.03
C LEU A 74 -7.08 -14.62 2.91
N GLY A 75 -6.04 -13.92 3.32
CA GLY A 75 -6.16 -12.62 3.98
C GLY A 75 -5.73 -11.51 3.04
N ILE A 76 -6.65 -10.58 2.77
CA ILE A 76 -6.41 -9.44 1.89
C ILE A 76 -6.58 -8.16 2.70
N MET A 77 -5.57 -7.31 2.66
CA MET A 77 -5.59 -5.98 3.27
C MET A 77 -5.53 -4.92 2.18
N ILE A 78 -6.47 -3.99 2.18
CA ILE A 78 -6.45 -2.84 1.27
C ILE A 78 -6.28 -1.59 2.09
N VAL A 79 -5.25 -0.80 1.76
CA VAL A 79 -4.96 0.49 2.39
C VAL A 79 -5.13 1.58 1.33
N PRO A 80 -6.30 2.25 1.27
CA PRO A 80 -6.56 3.24 0.21
C PRO A 80 -5.61 4.44 0.27
N SER A 81 -5.27 4.90 1.47
CA SER A 81 -4.38 6.05 1.65
C SER A 81 -3.51 5.90 2.89
N VAL A 82 -2.24 6.21 2.73
CA VAL A 82 -1.27 6.30 3.84
C VAL A 82 -1.16 7.74 4.35
N ASN A 83 -1.60 8.71 3.56
CA ASN A 83 -1.48 10.12 3.90
C ASN A 83 -2.77 10.91 3.57
N PRO A 84 -3.84 10.73 4.36
CA PRO A 84 -5.12 11.40 4.09
C PRO A 84 -5.05 12.93 4.16
N TYR A 85 -4.17 13.52 4.96
CA TYR A 85 -4.03 14.97 5.05
C TYR A 85 -3.44 15.58 3.78
N SER A 86 -2.46 14.93 3.18
CA SER A 86 -1.87 15.39 1.91
C SER A 86 -2.85 15.31 0.76
N LEU A 87 -3.80 14.38 0.77
CA LEU A 87 -4.86 14.31 -0.23
C LEU A 87 -5.74 15.55 -0.19
N ASN A 88 -6.09 16.04 1.01
CA ASN A 88 -6.91 17.24 1.17
C ASN A 88 -6.21 18.50 0.65
N THR A 89 -4.89 18.55 0.69
CA THR A 89 -4.09 19.68 0.22
C THR A 89 -3.56 19.49 -1.21
N SER A 90 -3.85 18.36 -1.84
CA SER A 90 -3.32 17.97 -3.15
C SER A 90 -1.80 17.99 -3.24
N THR A 91 -1.12 17.71 -2.13
CA THR A 91 0.33 17.64 -2.06
C THR A 91 0.78 16.21 -1.76
N ARG A 92 2.03 15.90 -2.12
CA ARG A 92 2.65 14.61 -1.80
C ARG A 92 3.50 14.63 -0.53
N PHE A 93 3.68 15.80 0.06
CA PHE A 93 4.47 15.99 1.28
C PHE A 93 3.55 16.14 2.49
N TRP A 94 4.09 15.78 3.66
CA TRP A 94 3.41 16.05 4.92
C TRP A 94 3.44 17.53 5.24
N ALA A 95 2.30 18.08 5.67
CA ALA A 95 2.20 19.49 6.01
C ALA A 95 3.10 19.88 7.19
N THR A 96 3.46 18.94 8.07
CA THR A 96 4.24 19.18 9.27
C THR A 96 5.75 19.25 9.03
N ASP A 97 6.30 18.37 8.17
CA ASP A 97 7.74 18.29 7.91
C ASP A 97 8.11 18.33 6.42
N ASN A 98 7.11 18.48 5.56
CA ASN A 98 7.29 18.59 4.11
C ASN A 98 8.10 17.45 3.48
N THR A 99 7.95 16.24 4.01
CA THR A 99 8.73 15.07 3.60
C THR A 99 7.86 14.05 2.88
N ASP A 100 8.38 13.45 1.80
CA ASP A 100 7.71 12.37 1.06
C ASP A 100 7.85 11.05 1.85
N ILE A 101 6.72 10.53 2.35
CA ILE A 101 6.70 9.30 3.14
C ILE A 101 7.25 8.09 2.37
N ASN A 102 7.07 8.04 1.04
CA ASN A 102 7.63 6.94 0.23
C ASN A 102 9.16 7.02 0.04
N ARG A 103 9.82 7.92 0.75
CA ARG A 103 11.28 8.00 0.85
C ARG A 103 11.78 7.74 2.28
N MET A 104 10.87 7.33 3.18
CA MET A 104 11.15 7.17 4.61
C MET A 104 11.08 5.72 5.10
N PHE A 105 10.78 4.75 4.23
CA PHE A 105 10.71 3.35 4.64
C PHE A 105 12.12 2.76 4.87
N PRO A 106 12.30 1.86 5.85
CA PRO A 106 11.27 1.27 6.74
C PRO A 106 10.83 2.19 7.88
N GLY A 107 11.34 3.40 7.98
CA GLY A 107 11.04 4.34 9.03
C GLY A 107 11.88 4.17 10.29
N TYR A 108 11.59 4.99 11.28
CA TYR A 108 12.27 4.99 12.57
C TYR A 108 11.32 5.49 13.66
N ASP A 109 11.09 4.70 14.68
CA ASP A 109 10.12 5.00 15.75
C ASP A 109 10.51 6.16 16.66
N LEU A 110 11.79 6.51 16.72
CA LEU A 110 12.34 7.65 17.47
C LEU A 110 12.67 8.86 16.58
N GLY A 111 12.31 8.79 15.30
CA GLY A 111 12.62 9.82 14.32
C GLY A 111 11.62 10.97 14.25
N GLU A 112 11.68 11.72 13.16
CA GLU A 112 10.72 12.76 12.82
C GLU A 112 9.33 12.18 12.54
N THR A 113 8.32 13.02 12.49
CA THR A 113 6.91 12.60 12.32
C THR A 113 6.73 11.63 11.14
N THR A 114 7.25 11.96 9.96
CA THR A 114 7.11 11.11 8.76
C THR A 114 7.85 9.78 8.92
N GLN A 115 9.01 9.76 9.56
CA GLN A 115 9.75 8.53 9.83
C GLN A 115 8.99 7.62 10.80
N ARG A 116 8.35 8.17 11.82
CA ARG A 116 7.55 7.43 12.80
C ARG A 116 6.29 6.84 12.17
N ILE A 117 5.65 7.57 11.26
CA ILE A 117 4.47 7.10 10.52
C ILE A 117 4.87 5.97 9.57
N ALA A 118 5.97 6.13 8.84
CA ALA A 118 6.49 5.10 7.95
C ALA A 118 6.78 3.80 8.73
N ASP A 119 7.44 3.89 9.88
CA ASP A 119 7.72 2.75 10.73
C ASP A 119 6.42 2.07 11.20
N GLY A 120 5.50 2.82 11.79
CA GLY A 120 4.25 2.27 12.34
C GLY A 120 3.41 1.58 11.26
N PHE A 121 3.32 2.17 10.08
CA PHE A 121 2.64 1.57 8.94
C PHE A 121 3.35 0.32 8.44
N PHE A 122 4.66 0.40 8.23
CA PHE A 122 5.45 -0.72 7.70
C PHE A 122 5.39 -1.95 8.60
N GLN A 123 5.42 -1.77 9.93
CA GLN A 123 5.28 -2.89 10.87
C GLN A 123 3.97 -3.67 10.67
N LYS A 124 2.94 -3.04 10.15
CA LYS A 124 1.63 -3.67 9.91
C LYS A 124 1.51 -4.35 8.55
N VAL A 125 2.35 -4.00 7.57
CA VAL A 125 2.22 -4.49 6.19
C VAL A 125 3.41 -5.32 5.70
N LYS A 126 4.49 -5.42 6.46
CA LYS A 126 5.74 -6.08 6.05
C LYS A 126 5.67 -7.61 5.96
N ASP A 127 4.71 -8.25 6.63
CA ASP A 127 4.66 -9.72 6.73
C ASP A 127 3.72 -10.36 5.71
N TYR A 128 3.20 -9.60 4.76
CA TYR A 128 2.36 -10.14 3.69
C TYR A 128 3.20 -10.88 2.66
N THR A 129 2.64 -11.95 2.08
CA THR A 129 3.32 -12.69 1.01
C THR A 129 3.46 -11.83 -0.23
N TYR A 130 2.41 -11.12 -0.62
CA TYR A 130 2.39 -10.23 -1.78
C TYR A 130 2.05 -8.81 -1.37
N GLY A 131 2.76 -7.86 -1.92
CA GLY A 131 2.49 -6.42 -1.78
C GLY A 131 2.29 -5.78 -3.14
N ILE A 132 1.21 -5.03 -3.29
CA ILE A 132 0.89 -4.29 -4.51
C ILE A 132 0.75 -2.82 -4.14
N HIS A 133 1.49 -1.97 -4.84
CA HIS A 133 1.39 -0.53 -4.68
C HIS A 133 0.96 0.10 -6.00
N PHE A 134 -0.21 0.73 -6.01
CA PHE A 134 -0.69 1.47 -7.17
C PHE A 134 0.02 2.81 -7.26
N THR A 135 0.68 3.07 -8.38
CA THR A 135 1.39 4.32 -8.64
C THR A 135 0.95 4.94 -9.95
N SER A 136 1.15 6.25 -10.07
CA SER A 136 0.96 6.99 -11.31
C SER A 136 2.20 7.81 -11.65
N PHE A 137 2.35 8.13 -12.94
CA PHE A 137 3.41 9.03 -13.38
C PHE A 137 2.98 10.49 -13.19
N TYR A 138 3.93 11.35 -12.87
CA TYR A 138 3.70 12.81 -12.74
C TYR A 138 3.74 13.55 -14.08
N LEU A 139 4.30 12.92 -15.10
CA LEU A 139 4.40 13.51 -16.43
C LEU A 139 3.05 13.44 -17.13
N GLU A 140 2.66 14.52 -17.80
CA GLU A 140 1.50 14.53 -18.65
C GLU A 140 1.67 13.54 -19.80
N GLY A 141 0.63 12.79 -20.10
CA GLY A 141 0.61 11.81 -21.20
C GLY A 141 -0.20 10.57 -20.86
N ASN A 142 -0.52 9.81 -21.89
CA ASN A 142 -1.17 8.52 -21.76
C ASN A 142 -0.11 7.42 -21.67
N PHE A 143 0.06 6.85 -20.48
CA PHE A 143 0.97 5.74 -20.28
C PHE A 143 0.22 4.42 -20.35
N THR A 144 0.83 3.43 -20.99
CA THR A 144 0.31 2.07 -20.97
C THR A 144 0.44 1.48 -19.59
N PRO A 145 -0.66 0.94 -19.01
CA PRO A 145 -0.58 0.25 -17.73
C PRO A 145 0.43 -0.89 -17.75
N HIS A 146 1.19 -1.05 -16.69
CA HIS A 146 2.24 -2.07 -16.60
C HIS A 146 2.55 -2.41 -15.15
N VAL A 147 3.24 -3.52 -14.94
CA VAL A 147 3.81 -3.90 -13.65
C VAL A 147 5.26 -3.44 -13.59
N ARG A 148 5.63 -2.78 -12.50
CA ARG A 148 7.01 -2.38 -12.21
C ARG A 148 7.58 -3.24 -11.09
N ILE A 149 8.77 -3.75 -11.29
CA ILE A 149 9.47 -4.56 -10.28
C ILE A 149 10.91 -4.07 -10.17
N MET A 150 11.41 -3.89 -8.95
CA MET A 150 12.81 -3.60 -8.71
C MET A 150 13.63 -4.88 -8.67
N LYS A 151 14.76 -4.89 -9.37
CA LYS A 151 15.74 -5.99 -9.35
C LYS A 151 16.60 -5.89 -8.10
N THR A 152 16.11 -6.44 -7.00
CA THR A 152 16.83 -6.47 -5.71
C THR A 152 17.55 -7.79 -5.47
N GLY A 153 17.27 -8.81 -6.30
CA GLY A 153 17.65 -10.20 -6.06
C GLY A 153 16.51 -11.04 -5.48
N TYR A 154 15.44 -10.40 -5.03
CA TYR A 154 14.26 -11.05 -4.43
C TYR A 154 13.00 -10.84 -5.26
N GLU A 155 13.13 -10.34 -6.47
CA GLU A 155 11.99 -10.11 -7.39
C GLU A 155 11.37 -11.42 -7.88
N ASN A 156 10.05 -11.41 -8.07
CA ASN A 156 9.31 -12.52 -8.64
C ASN A 156 8.60 -12.12 -9.93
N VAL A 157 9.29 -12.31 -11.05
CA VAL A 157 8.78 -11.95 -12.38
C VAL A 157 7.63 -12.88 -12.81
N GLU A 158 7.66 -14.14 -12.41
CA GLU A 158 6.63 -15.11 -12.79
C GLU A 158 5.26 -14.74 -12.20
N VAL A 159 5.21 -14.30 -10.96
CA VAL A 159 3.97 -13.81 -10.35
C VAL A 159 3.48 -12.53 -11.05
N ALA A 160 4.40 -11.66 -11.48
CA ALA A 160 4.01 -10.43 -12.18
C ALA A 160 3.22 -10.70 -13.46
N LYS A 161 3.46 -11.81 -14.13
CA LYS A 161 2.72 -12.21 -15.34
C LYS A 161 1.24 -12.48 -15.07
N GLU A 162 0.89 -12.87 -13.84
CA GLU A 162 -0.49 -13.13 -13.44
C GLU A 162 -1.35 -11.87 -13.39
N PHE A 163 -0.76 -10.68 -13.33
CA PHE A 163 -1.50 -9.42 -13.39
C PHE A 163 -2.06 -9.11 -14.78
N ALA A 164 -1.66 -9.86 -15.80
CA ALA A 164 -2.12 -9.70 -17.19
C ALA A 164 -2.01 -8.27 -17.72
N MET A 165 -0.98 -7.53 -17.29
CA MET A 165 -0.69 -6.19 -17.79
C MET A 165 0.07 -6.26 -19.13
N PRO A 166 -0.01 -5.22 -19.99
CA PRO A 166 0.63 -5.20 -21.30
C PRO A 166 2.13 -5.49 -21.28
N TYR A 167 2.84 -5.07 -20.22
CA TYR A 167 4.26 -5.39 -20.06
C TYR A 167 4.70 -5.33 -18.61
N ILE A 168 5.90 -5.88 -18.35
CA ILE A 168 6.56 -5.84 -17.04
C ILE A 168 7.85 -5.05 -17.22
N MET A 169 8.05 -4.02 -16.40
CA MET A 169 9.27 -3.23 -16.36
C MET A 169 10.14 -3.66 -15.20
N LEU A 170 11.30 -4.23 -15.48
CA LEU A 170 12.33 -4.50 -14.50
C LEU A 170 13.26 -3.29 -14.41
N ARG A 171 13.52 -2.86 -13.20
CA ARG A 171 14.35 -1.68 -12.94
C ARG A 171 15.42 -1.99 -11.90
N ASN A 172 16.67 -1.62 -12.21
CA ASN A 172 17.73 -1.63 -11.22
C ASN A 172 17.48 -0.53 -10.19
N PRO A 173 17.46 -0.83 -8.87
CA PRO A 173 17.24 0.20 -7.86
C PRO A 173 18.40 1.19 -7.84
N LYS A 174 18.07 2.47 -7.71
CA LYS A 174 19.01 3.55 -7.46
C LYS A 174 19.07 3.83 -5.96
N PRO A 175 20.09 4.56 -5.46
CA PRO A 175 20.20 4.84 -4.02
C PRO A 175 18.92 5.42 -3.39
N TYR A 176 18.21 6.32 -4.10
CA TYR A 176 16.97 6.91 -3.59
C TYR A 176 15.76 5.94 -3.59
N ASP A 177 15.86 4.80 -4.28
CA ASP A 177 14.80 3.78 -4.28
C ASP A 177 14.84 2.90 -3.03
N THR A 178 15.97 2.87 -2.30
CA THR A 178 16.17 1.99 -1.14
C THR A 178 15.31 2.34 0.06
N THR A 179 14.65 3.47 0.04
CA THR A 179 13.73 3.93 1.10
C THR A 179 12.27 3.92 0.66
N THR A 180 11.95 3.29 -0.46
CA THR A 180 10.58 3.11 -0.91
C THR A 180 9.93 1.89 -0.25
N LEU A 181 8.61 1.91 -0.17
CA LEU A 181 7.83 0.78 0.35
C LEU A 181 8.15 -0.53 -0.39
N ASN A 182 8.15 -0.50 -1.72
CA ASN A 182 8.37 -1.70 -2.54
C ASN A 182 9.76 -2.30 -2.35
N TYR A 183 10.78 -1.48 -2.23
CA TYR A 183 12.14 -1.95 -1.96
C TYR A 183 12.24 -2.65 -0.59
N GLU A 184 11.71 -2.02 0.45
CA GLU A 184 11.74 -2.56 1.81
C GLU A 184 10.88 -3.82 1.94
N TRP A 185 9.73 -3.88 1.26
CA TRP A 185 8.93 -5.10 1.21
C TRP A 185 9.75 -6.30 0.71
N GLN A 186 10.46 -6.14 -0.39
CA GLN A 186 11.31 -7.22 -0.93
C GLN A 186 12.41 -7.63 0.06
N GLY A 187 13.02 -6.66 0.73
CA GLY A 187 14.04 -6.92 1.75
C GLY A 187 13.51 -7.70 2.97
N TRP A 188 12.22 -7.58 3.27
CA TRP A 188 11.55 -8.30 4.36
C TRP A 188 10.86 -9.60 3.91
N GLY A 189 10.93 -9.96 2.65
CA GLY A 189 10.39 -11.20 2.12
C GLY A 189 9.00 -11.09 1.48
N THR A 190 8.44 -9.89 1.36
CA THR A 190 7.20 -9.65 0.61
C THR A 190 7.52 -9.52 -0.88
N GLN A 191 6.79 -10.28 -1.72
CA GLN A 191 6.91 -10.15 -3.17
C GLN A 191 6.16 -8.90 -3.62
N ALA A 192 6.89 -7.84 -3.96
CA ALA A 192 6.34 -6.50 -4.18
C ALA A 192 6.22 -6.14 -5.67
N PHE A 193 5.11 -5.50 -6.00
CA PHE A 193 4.72 -5.09 -7.35
C PHE A 193 4.15 -3.68 -7.37
#